data_36603ab3f9fc1cc4cd9a49fab5ea56d5
#
_entry.id   36603ab3f9fc1cc4cd9a49fab5ea56d5
#
_cell.length_a   1.000
_cell.length_b   1.000
_cell.length_c   1.000
_cell.angle_alpha   90.00
_cell.angle_beta   90.00
_cell.angle_gamma   90.00
#
_symmetry.space_group_name_H-M   'P 1'
#
loop_
_entity.id
_entity.type
_entity.pdbx_description
1 polymer ?
#
loop_
_entity_poly.entity_id
_entity_poly.type
_entity_poly.pdbx_seq_one_letter_code
_entity_poly.pdbx_strand_id
1 'polypeptide(L)'
;MNTGLVVFICCVLVAIGVTLHLRKHDMLPIIHKVVDNTTATLVADTVKKKKPVVKRDFNISGSLKDTEGNGVAGVIVSDGFKCVKTDSRGRYKMKRDSLARFIYFSVPAEFEVPTHSATDRTACFYQAVSNKKKIYDFTLRRLPGGKETSYKMIVIGDPQVTNAYSPYYTSPDDNPIKKSDVERFTTQTMTDIKQTIQSLPAGTPVYGLSMGDDVQYYGGYNAKLERQIRQALGSSEMRLFSVIGNHDQDGKALYRRKWEENFGPTDFSFDRGDVHYVCINNCFFHRGMSYYSPGE
;
A
#
# COMPACT_ATOMS: atom_id res chain seq x y z
N MET A 1 -20.30 16.55 -7.24
CA MET A 1 -19.01 16.12 -7.82
C MET A 1 -18.78 14.70 -7.37
N ASN A 2 -18.81 13.74 -8.30
CA ASN A 2 -18.62 12.33 -7.96
C ASN A 2 -17.13 12.07 -7.74
N THR A 3 -16.73 11.85 -6.49
CA THR A 3 -15.41 11.31 -6.16
C THR A 3 -15.36 9.86 -6.61
N GLY A 4 -14.55 9.57 -7.64
CA GLY A 4 -14.32 8.19 -8.08
C GLY A 4 -13.49 7.45 -7.02
N LEU A 5 -14.02 6.37 -6.49
CA LEU A 5 -13.29 5.41 -5.66
C LEU A 5 -12.72 4.33 -6.57
N VAL A 6 -11.40 4.22 -6.63
CA VAL A 6 -10.73 3.11 -7.32
C VAL A 6 -10.10 2.22 -6.25
N VAL A 7 -10.57 0.99 -6.19
CA VAL A 7 -10.04 -0.04 -5.30
C VAL A 7 -9.19 -1.00 -6.13
N PHE A 8 -7.90 -1.02 -5.89
CA PHE A 8 -7.01 -2.02 -6.47
C PHE A 8 -6.93 -3.20 -5.51
N ILE A 9 -7.54 -4.30 -5.93
CA ILE A 9 -7.39 -5.59 -5.27
C ILE A 9 -6.32 -6.34 -6.05
N CYS A 10 -5.23 -6.70 -5.40
CA CYS A 10 -4.18 -7.51 -6.02
C CYS A 10 -4.72 -8.93 -6.21
N CYS A 11 -5.33 -9.18 -7.36
CA CYS A 11 -5.75 -10.51 -7.79
C CYS A 11 -4.90 -10.92 -8.98
N VAL A 12 -4.07 -11.93 -8.83
CA VAL A 12 -3.52 -12.66 -9.97
C VAL A 12 -4.70 -13.38 -10.63
N LEU A 13 -5.18 -12.84 -11.73
CA LEU A 13 -6.13 -13.55 -12.60
C LEU A 13 -5.35 -14.58 -13.41
N VAL A 14 -5.21 -15.78 -12.90
CA VAL A 14 -5.00 -16.93 -13.76
C VAL A 14 -6.26 -17.06 -14.61
N ALA A 15 -6.11 -16.81 -15.91
CA ALA A 15 -7.20 -16.89 -16.87
C ALA A 15 -7.70 -18.34 -17.01
N ILE A 16 -8.63 -18.72 -16.15
CA ILE A 16 -9.55 -19.82 -16.41
C ILE A 16 -10.92 -19.16 -16.54
N GLY A 17 -11.43 -19.15 -17.77
CA GLY A 17 -12.70 -18.53 -18.08
C GLY A 17 -13.85 -19.19 -17.31
N VAL A 18 -14.28 -18.54 -16.26
CA VAL A 18 -15.57 -18.78 -15.62
C VAL A 18 -16.25 -17.43 -15.46
N THR A 19 -17.18 -17.17 -16.34
CA THR A 19 -18.10 -16.03 -16.24
C THR A 19 -19.11 -16.34 -15.14
N LEU A 20 -18.88 -15.85 -13.93
CA LEU A 20 -19.88 -15.91 -12.86
C LEU A 20 -20.86 -14.75 -13.01
N HIS A 21 -22.06 -15.07 -13.43
CA HIS A 21 -23.22 -14.19 -13.40
C HIS A 21 -23.76 -14.20 -11.96
N LEU A 22 -23.33 -13.25 -11.13
CA LEU A 22 -23.92 -13.03 -9.83
C LEU A 22 -25.26 -12.28 -10.01
N ARG A 23 -26.36 -12.96 -9.74
CA ARG A 23 -27.68 -12.37 -9.70
C ARG A 23 -27.82 -11.51 -8.42
N LYS A 24 -28.41 -10.35 -8.58
CA LYS A 24 -28.65 -9.29 -7.59
C LYS A 24 -29.49 -9.70 -6.36
N HIS A 25 -29.86 -10.98 -6.23
CA HIS A 25 -30.80 -11.48 -5.20
C HIS A 25 -30.17 -12.19 -4.00
N ASP A 26 -28.85 -12.44 -3.99
CA ASP A 26 -28.22 -13.27 -2.95
C ASP A 26 -27.56 -12.46 -1.81
N MET A 27 -27.63 -11.14 -1.86
CA MET A 27 -27.02 -10.25 -0.86
C MET A 27 -27.95 -9.79 0.28
N LEU A 28 -29.23 -10.13 0.24
CA LEU A 28 -30.23 -9.64 1.20
C LEU A 28 -30.34 -10.37 2.56
N PRO A 29 -29.87 -11.61 2.77
CA PRO A 29 -30.03 -12.27 4.07
C PRO A 29 -29.04 -11.86 5.16
N ILE A 30 -27.89 -11.25 4.79
CA ILE A 30 -26.82 -10.97 5.76
C ILE A 30 -27.06 -9.68 6.55
N ILE A 31 -27.78 -8.71 5.96
CA ILE A 31 -28.03 -7.41 6.60
C ILE A 31 -29.14 -7.49 7.66
N HIS A 32 -30.08 -8.43 7.54
CA HIS A 32 -31.19 -8.56 8.51
C HIS A 32 -30.83 -9.18 9.86
N LYS A 33 -29.68 -9.83 9.99
CA LYS A 33 -29.32 -10.50 11.26
C LYS A 33 -28.56 -9.62 12.26
N VAL A 34 -28.18 -8.42 11.87
CA VAL A 34 -27.45 -7.45 12.72
C VAL A 34 -28.38 -6.43 13.38
N VAL A 35 -29.65 -6.29 12.91
CA VAL A 35 -30.56 -5.24 13.37
C VAL A 35 -31.54 -5.70 14.46
N ASP A 36 -31.73 -6.99 14.66
CA ASP A 36 -32.80 -7.53 15.54
C ASP A 36 -32.44 -7.74 17.01
N ASN A 37 -31.24 -7.33 17.48
CA ASN A 37 -30.84 -7.51 18.88
C ASN A 37 -30.78 -6.23 19.72
N THR A 38 -31.46 -5.14 19.35
CA THR A 38 -31.49 -3.90 20.13
C THR A 38 -32.91 -3.36 20.36
N THR A 39 -33.79 -4.19 20.87
CA THR A 39 -35.06 -3.72 21.48
C THR A 39 -35.33 -4.46 22.77
N ALA A 40 -34.67 -4.01 23.85
CA ALA A 40 -35.10 -4.33 25.21
C ALA A 40 -35.01 -3.09 26.11
N THR A 41 -36.14 -2.49 26.33
CA THR A 41 -36.59 -1.82 27.57
C THR A 41 -35.87 -0.57 28.02
N LEU A 42 -36.40 0.57 27.62
CA LEU A 42 -36.29 1.86 28.32
C LEU A 42 -37.17 1.85 29.55
N VAL A 43 -36.57 1.83 30.73
CA VAL A 43 -37.21 2.33 31.95
C VAL A 43 -36.38 3.54 32.41
N ALA A 44 -37.05 4.68 32.49
CA ALA A 44 -36.44 5.94 32.89
C ALA A 44 -36.06 5.93 34.36
N ASP A 45 -34.79 6.24 34.64
CA ASP A 45 -34.40 6.82 35.92
C ASP A 45 -33.41 7.95 35.68
N THR A 46 -33.86 9.17 35.93
CA THR A 46 -33.12 10.41 35.80
C THR A 46 -32.15 10.57 36.97
N VAL A 47 -31.04 9.90 36.92
CA VAL A 47 -29.84 10.21 37.70
C VAL A 47 -28.77 10.72 36.73
N LYS A 48 -28.40 12.01 36.86
CA LYS A 48 -27.26 12.59 36.14
C LYS A 48 -25.97 11.90 36.58
N LYS A 49 -25.73 10.69 36.06
CA LYS A 49 -24.41 10.04 36.18
C LYS A 49 -23.44 10.81 35.29
N LYS A 50 -22.46 11.49 35.89
CA LYS A 50 -21.26 11.97 35.19
C LYS A 50 -20.76 10.80 34.34
N LYS A 51 -20.73 10.98 33.00
CA LYS A 51 -20.13 10.01 32.09
C LYS A 51 -18.73 9.70 32.61
N PRO A 52 -18.35 8.45 32.80
CA PRO A 52 -16.99 8.12 33.20
C PRO A 52 -16.05 8.74 32.19
N VAL A 53 -15.11 9.53 32.65
CA VAL A 53 -14.00 10.03 31.82
C VAL A 53 -13.17 8.78 31.48
N VAL A 54 -13.42 8.20 30.33
CA VAL A 54 -12.60 7.12 29.80
C VAL A 54 -11.21 7.73 29.62
N LYS A 55 -10.28 7.44 30.54
CA LYS A 55 -8.86 7.72 30.34
C LYS A 55 -8.46 6.98 29.05
N ARG A 56 -8.42 7.73 27.95
CA ARG A 56 -7.90 7.21 26.68
C ARG A 56 -6.39 7.06 26.87
N ASP A 57 -5.97 5.82 27.05
CA ASP A 57 -4.58 5.45 27.24
C ASP A 57 -3.85 5.49 25.89
N PHE A 58 -3.49 6.71 25.47
CA PHE A 58 -2.68 6.91 24.29
C PHE A 58 -1.22 6.62 24.61
N ASN A 59 -0.57 5.76 23.82
CA ASN A 59 0.83 5.40 24.03
C ASN A 59 1.77 5.95 22.95
N ILE A 60 1.22 6.48 21.86
CA ILE A 60 1.97 7.21 20.84
C ILE A 60 1.24 8.49 20.42
N SER A 61 2.01 9.43 19.90
CA SER A 61 1.52 10.69 19.34
C SER A 61 2.43 11.14 18.20
N GLY A 62 2.01 12.17 17.49
CA GLY A 62 2.82 12.82 16.48
C GLY A 62 2.09 13.98 15.82
N SER A 63 2.72 14.52 14.81
CA SER A 63 2.18 15.60 14.00
C SER A 63 2.51 15.39 12.52
N LEU A 64 1.61 15.85 11.66
CA LEU A 64 1.85 16.06 10.25
C LEU A 64 1.92 17.55 9.99
N LYS A 65 3.03 18.03 9.44
CA LYS A 65 3.27 19.42 9.13
C LYS A 65 3.71 19.56 7.68
N ASP A 66 3.41 20.70 7.07
CA ASP A 66 4.03 21.04 5.79
C ASP A 66 5.47 21.55 5.99
N THR A 67 6.17 21.80 4.90
CA THR A 67 7.57 22.30 4.91
C THR A 67 7.70 23.70 5.51
N GLU A 68 6.60 24.43 5.66
CA GLU A 68 6.55 25.75 6.30
C GLU A 68 6.26 25.65 7.81
N GLY A 69 6.03 24.44 8.33
CA GLY A 69 5.74 24.17 9.74
C GLY A 69 4.24 24.24 10.09
N ASN A 70 3.35 24.49 9.12
CA ASN A 70 1.91 24.51 9.36
C ASN A 70 1.38 23.10 9.55
N GLY A 71 0.44 22.94 10.47
CA GLY A 71 -0.22 21.65 10.71
C GLY A 71 -1.12 21.25 9.54
N VAL A 72 -1.02 19.98 9.11
CA VAL A 72 -1.88 19.40 8.07
C VAL A 72 -3.04 18.67 8.75
N ALA A 73 -4.22 19.29 8.71
CA ALA A 73 -5.43 18.77 9.33
C ALA A 73 -6.11 17.70 8.48
N GLY A 74 -6.86 16.81 9.12
CA GLY A 74 -7.74 15.89 8.42
C GLY A 74 -7.08 14.66 7.81
N VAL A 75 -5.77 14.49 7.95
CA VAL A 75 -5.04 13.35 7.41
C VAL A 75 -5.27 12.11 8.26
N ILE A 76 -5.52 10.99 7.61
CA ILE A 76 -5.66 9.70 8.29
C ILE A 76 -4.28 9.14 8.60
N VAL A 77 -4.05 8.79 9.85
CA VAL A 77 -2.85 8.08 10.35
C VAL A 77 -3.27 6.72 10.86
N SER A 78 -2.52 5.70 10.51
CA SER A 78 -2.78 4.30 10.85
C SER A 78 -1.58 3.63 11.51
N ASP A 79 -1.85 2.60 12.29
CA ASP A 79 -0.86 1.64 12.79
C ASP A 79 -1.01 0.24 12.15
N GLY A 80 -1.87 0.14 11.11
CA GLY A 80 -2.25 -1.11 10.44
C GLY A 80 -3.48 -1.79 11.04
N PHE A 81 -3.91 -1.38 12.24
CA PHE A 81 -5.07 -1.95 12.95
C PHE A 81 -6.13 -0.90 13.27
N LYS A 82 -5.71 0.33 13.42
CA LYS A 82 -6.57 1.47 13.78
C LYS A 82 -6.18 2.71 13.00
N CYS A 83 -7.17 3.56 12.77
CA CYS A 83 -6.99 4.83 12.12
C CYS A 83 -7.41 5.97 13.06
N VAL A 84 -6.69 7.07 12.99
CA VAL A 84 -7.04 8.34 13.63
C VAL A 84 -6.88 9.47 12.62
N LYS A 85 -7.56 10.57 12.85
CA LYS A 85 -7.47 11.76 11.99
C LYS A 85 -6.67 12.86 12.71
N THR A 86 -5.82 13.59 11.99
CA THR A 86 -5.12 14.75 12.54
C THR A 86 -6.09 15.89 12.86
N ASP A 87 -5.82 16.60 13.95
CA ASP A 87 -6.58 17.79 14.39
C ASP A 87 -6.24 19.02 13.53
N SER A 88 -6.86 20.18 13.82
CA SER A 88 -6.64 21.44 13.10
C SER A 88 -5.19 21.95 13.16
N ARG A 89 -4.36 21.42 14.05
CA ARG A 89 -2.93 21.72 14.17
C ARG A 89 -2.04 20.60 13.63
N GLY A 90 -2.62 19.65 12.89
CA GLY A 90 -1.92 18.49 12.33
C GLY A 90 -1.52 17.44 13.36
N ARG A 91 -2.00 17.48 14.62
CA ARG A 91 -1.57 16.57 15.69
C ARG A 91 -2.49 15.36 15.76
N TYR A 92 -1.94 14.23 16.17
CA TYR A 92 -2.69 13.02 16.44
C TYR A 92 -2.19 12.29 17.69
N LYS A 93 -3.03 11.45 18.26
CA LYS A 93 -2.71 10.53 19.36
C LYS A 93 -3.46 9.24 19.15
N MET A 94 -2.83 8.11 19.38
CA MET A 94 -3.49 6.81 19.29
C MET A 94 -2.92 5.81 20.32
N LYS A 95 -3.73 4.81 20.65
CA LYS A 95 -3.26 3.62 21.35
C LYS A 95 -2.82 2.62 20.29
N ARG A 96 -1.51 2.58 20.05
CA ARG A 96 -0.90 1.67 19.09
C ARG A 96 -1.19 0.22 19.45
N ASP A 97 -1.50 -0.60 18.45
CA ASP A 97 -1.57 -2.05 18.61
C ASP A 97 -0.19 -2.65 18.89
N SER A 98 -0.14 -3.73 19.67
CA SER A 98 1.11 -4.42 20.01
C SER A 98 1.77 -5.08 18.82
N LEU A 99 0.99 -5.47 17.80
CA LEU A 99 1.45 -6.10 16.58
C LEU A 99 1.81 -5.10 15.47
N ALA A 100 1.52 -3.81 15.67
CA ALA A 100 1.82 -2.76 14.69
C ALA A 100 3.31 -2.70 14.38
N ARG A 101 3.64 -2.73 13.09
CA ARG A 101 5.02 -2.66 12.60
C ARG A 101 5.40 -1.27 12.10
N PHE A 102 4.42 -0.48 11.69
CA PHE A 102 4.58 0.86 11.15
C PHE A 102 3.58 1.82 11.76
N ILE A 103 3.94 3.11 11.76
CA ILE A 103 3.00 4.22 11.83
C ILE A 103 3.10 4.94 10.49
N TYR A 104 1.98 5.14 9.82
CA TYR A 104 1.92 5.68 8.47
C TYR A 104 0.66 6.51 8.25
N PHE A 105 0.64 7.26 7.18
CA PHE A 105 -0.50 8.11 6.84
C PHE A 105 -0.95 7.91 5.39
N SER A 106 -2.23 8.16 5.12
CA SER A 106 -2.76 8.24 3.77
C SER A 106 -2.28 9.54 3.14
N VAL A 107 -1.51 9.45 2.03
CA VAL A 107 -0.91 10.63 1.38
C VAL A 107 -2.02 11.47 0.73
N PRO A 108 -2.23 12.74 1.15
CA PRO A 108 -3.29 13.57 0.58
C PRO A 108 -2.94 14.08 -0.84
N ALA A 109 -3.95 14.33 -1.65
CA ALA A 109 -3.80 14.71 -3.06
C ALA A 109 -3.05 16.05 -3.29
N GLU A 110 -3.11 16.97 -2.33
CA GLU A 110 -2.48 18.30 -2.40
C GLU A 110 -0.99 18.29 -2.06
N PHE A 111 -0.44 17.13 -1.70
CA PHE A 111 0.95 17.00 -1.28
C PHE A 111 1.73 16.07 -2.19
N GLU A 112 3.02 16.32 -2.29
CA GLU A 112 3.93 15.40 -2.94
C GLU A 112 3.93 14.05 -2.24
N VAL A 113 4.04 12.96 -2.99
CA VAL A 113 4.32 11.64 -2.40
C VAL A 113 5.73 11.67 -1.82
N PRO A 114 5.92 11.48 -0.51
CA PRO A 114 7.25 11.39 0.06
C PRO A 114 7.98 10.17 -0.49
N THR A 115 9.28 10.31 -0.69
CA THR A 115 10.15 9.23 -1.18
C THR A 115 11.33 9.03 -0.25
N HIS A 116 11.99 7.88 -0.33
CA HIS A 116 13.16 7.58 0.50
C HIS A 116 14.31 8.56 0.24
N SER A 117 14.54 8.93 -1.03
CA SER A 117 15.53 9.95 -1.41
C SER A 117 15.25 10.49 -2.82
N ALA A 118 16.08 11.41 -3.29
CA ALA A 118 16.03 11.89 -4.66
C ALA A 118 16.36 10.81 -5.71
N THR A 119 17.16 9.82 -5.33
CA THR A 119 17.59 8.70 -6.19
C THR A 119 16.82 7.41 -5.93
N ASP A 120 16.04 7.38 -4.87
CA ASP A 120 15.14 6.29 -4.52
C ASP A 120 13.72 6.83 -4.38
N ARG A 121 12.97 6.74 -5.46
CA ARG A 121 11.64 7.33 -5.58
C ARG A 121 10.50 6.41 -5.14
N THR A 122 10.80 5.29 -4.47
CA THR A 122 9.74 4.52 -3.82
C THR A 122 9.12 5.31 -2.68
N ALA A 123 7.82 5.21 -2.54
CA ALA A 123 7.03 5.99 -1.58
C ALA A 123 7.43 5.68 -0.12
N CYS A 124 7.63 6.74 0.67
CA CYS A 124 8.04 6.65 2.08
C CYS A 124 7.08 7.47 2.97
N PHE A 125 5.88 6.98 3.14
CA PHE A 125 4.80 7.59 3.93
C PHE A 125 4.66 6.97 5.32
N TYR A 126 5.67 6.25 5.79
CA TYR A 126 5.65 5.44 7.00
C TYR A 126 6.93 5.57 7.82
N GLN A 127 6.85 5.17 9.07
CA GLN A 127 7.99 4.99 9.97
C GLN A 127 7.85 3.64 10.67
N ALA A 128 8.94 2.88 10.74
CA ALA A 128 8.96 1.62 11.47
C ALA A 128 8.74 1.85 12.97
N VAL A 129 7.95 0.99 13.59
CA VAL A 129 7.69 1.03 15.04
C VAL A 129 8.95 0.61 15.80
N SER A 130 9.24 1.37 16.84
CA SER A 130 10.28 1.04 17.82
C SER A 130 9.69 1.08 19.23
N ASN A 131 10.10 0.15 20.08
CA ASN A 131 9.65 0.10 21.49
C ASN A 131 10.07 1.34 22.29
N LYS A 132 11.13 2.04 21.85
CA LYS A 132 11.65 3.25 22.49
C LYS A 132 11.00 4.53 21.96
N LYS A 133 10.40 4.50 20.77
CA LYS A 133 9.84 5.67 20.08
C LYS A 133 8.36 5.81 20.40
N LYS A 134 7.97 6.99 20.87
CA LYS A 134 6.57 7.34 21.19
C LYS A 134 6.02 8.48 20.34
N ILE A 135 6.88 9.17 19.60
CA ILE A 135 6.52 10.32 18.77
C ILE A 135 6.88 9.99 17.33
N TYR A 136 5.90 10.12 16.43
CA TYR A 136 6.04 9.85 14.99
C TYR A 136 5.53 11.08 14.24
N ASP A 137 6.46 11.98 13.90
CA ASP A 137 6.17 13.20 13.15
C ASP A 137 6.49 13.00 11.68
N PHE A 138 5.70 13.63 10.81
CA PHE A 138 5.86 13.59 9.38
C PHE A 138 5.86 15.01 8.80
N THR A 139 6.66 15.21 7.75
CA THR A 139 6.71 16.46 7.00
C THR A 139 6.27 16.21 5.56
N LEU A 140 5.38 17.04 5.07
CA LEU A 140 4.78 16.95 3.75
C LEU A 140 5.12 18.20 2.94
N ARG A 141 5.51 18.02 1.68
CA ARG A 141 5.69 19.16 0.76
C ARG A 141 4.41 19.36 -0.03
N ARG A 142 3.87 20.58 -0.02
CA ARG A 142 2.71 20.94 -0.86
C ARG A 142 3.09 20.91 -2.33
N LEU A 143 2.16 20.42 -3.16
CA LEU A 143 2.26 20.58 -4.59
C LEU A 143 2.09 22.07 -4.94
N PRO A 144 2.95 22.65 -5.81
CA PRO A 144 2.90 24.09 -6.12
C PRO A 144 1.56 24.58 -6.66
N GLY A 145 0.86 23.71 -7.41
CA GLY A 145 -0.47 24.00 -7.98
C GLY A 145 -1.63 23.48 -7.14
N GLY A 146 -1.38 22.94 -5.94
CA GLY A 146 -2.36 22.21 -5.17
C GLY A 146 -2.67 20.85 -5.78
N LYS A 147 -3.88 20.35 -5.60
CA LYS A 147 -4.31 19.04 -6.12
C LYS A 147 -4.25 19.00 -7.66
N GLU A 148 -3.57 18.00 -8.20
CA GLU A 148 -3.48 17.77 -9.64
C GLU A 148 -4.84 17.39 -10.23
N THR A 149 -5.19 17.98 -11.36
CA THR A 149 -6.43 17.66 -12.10
C THR A 149 -6.23 16.56 -13.13
N SER A 150 -4.99 16.30 -13.52
CA SER A 150 -4.60 15.26 -14.47
C SER A 150 -3.21 14.73 -14.13
N TYR A 151 -3.02 13.43 -14.23
CA TYR A 151 -1.74 12.75 -14.03
C TYR A 151 -1.73 11.43 -14.80
N LYS A 152 -0.56 10.82 -14.92
CA LYS A 152 -0.40 9.45 -15.45
C LYS A 152 -0.03 8.50 -14.32
N MET A 153 -0.63 7.31 -14.35
CA MET A 153 -0.28 6.21 -13.47
C MET A 153 0.29 5.07 -14.32
N ILE A 154 1.56 4.73 -14.11
CA ILE A 154 2.19 3.55 -14.70
C ILE A 154 2.01 2.41 -13.72
N VAL A 155 1.34 1.36 -14.17
CA VAL A 155 1.08 0.16 -13.36
C VAL A 155 2.00 -0.96 -13.85
N ILE A 156 2.77 -1.53 -12.92
CA ILE A 156 3.65 -2.68 -13.16
C ILE A 156 2.95 -3.88 -12.53
N GLY A 157 2.54 -4.84 -13.36
CA GLY A 157 1.85 -6.04 -12.91
C GLY A 157 2.73 -7.27 -13.00
N ASP A 158 2.83 -8.04 -11.93
CA ASP A 158 3.39 -9.40 -11.87
C ASP A 158 4.71 -9.61 -12.62
N PRO A 159 5.77 -8.84 -12.41
CA PRO A 159 7.01 -9.05 -13.16
C PRO A 159 7.69 -10.37 -12.81
N GLN A 160 7.47 -10.93 -11.63
CA GLN A 160 7.97 -12.23 -11.13
C GLN A 160 9.44 -12.47 -11.49
N VAL A 161 10.27 -11.45 -11.25
CA VAL A 161 11.66 -11.44 -11.67
C VAL A 161 12.48 -12.46 -10.88
N THR A 162 13.28 -13.25 -11.57
CA THR A 162 14.25 -14.18 -10.98
C THR A 162 15.67 -13.70 -11.21
N ASN A 163 16.63 -14.31 -10.52
CA ASN A 163 18.06 -14.08 -10.79
C ASN A 163 18.63 -15.06 -11.84
N ALA A 164 17.77 -15.87 -12.45
CA ALA A 164 18.11 -16.87 -13.44
C ALA A 164 17.43 -16.56 -14.79
N TYR A 165 17.60 -17.41 -15.74
CA TYR A 165 16.78 -17.44 -16.94
C TYR A 165 15.38 -17.91 -16.58
N SER A 166 14.38 -17.44 -17.31
CA SER A 166 13.01 -17.89 -17.12
C SER A 166 12.90 -19.42 -17.11
N PRO A 167 12.22 -20.02 -16.13
CA PRO A 167 12.05 -21.47 -16.06
C PRO A 167 11.21 -22.04 -17.24
N TYR A 168 10.60 -21.19 -18.03
CA TYR A 168 9.89 -21.59 -19.25
C TYR A 168 10.82 -21.95 -20.40
N TYR A 169 12.12 -21.64 -20.31
CA TYR A 169 13.12 -22.07 -21.25
C TYR A 169 13.81 -23.33 -20.74
N THR A 170 13.77 -24.38 -21.53
CA THR A 170 14.33 -25.70 -21.16
C THR A 170 15.85 -25.71 -21.16
N SER A 171 16.46 -24.78 -21.92
CA SER A 171 17.92 -24.56 -21.90
C SER A 171 18.28 -23.09 -22.14
N PRO A 172 19.50 -22.65 -21.78
CA PRO A 172 20.00 -21.33 -22.17
C PRO A 172 20.04 -21.11 -23.69
N ASP A 173 20.17 -22.17 -24.46
CA ASP A 173 20.20 -22.10 -25.93
C ASP A 173 18.83 -21.82 -26.54
N ASP A 174 17.75 -22.21 -25.85
CA ASP A 174 16.37 -21.91 -26.24
C ASP A 174 15.98 -20.45 -25.91
N ASN A 175 16.78 -19.76 -25.10
CA ASN A 175 16.53 -18.35 -24.79
C ASN A 175 17.31 -17.45 -25.77
N PRO A 176 16.66 -16.86 -26.77
CA PRO A 176 17.34 -16.05 -27.78
C PRO A 176 17.99 -14.78 -27.21
N ILE A 177 17.58 -14.36 -26.02
CA ILE A 177 18.04 -13.09 -25.43
C ILE A 177 19.32 -13.27 -24.60
N LYS A 178 19.59 -14.47 -24.09
CA LYS A 178 20.78 -14.83 -23.28
C LYS A 178 21.04 -13.90 -22.06
N LYS A 179 19.98 -13.30 -21.51
CA LYS A 179 20.02 -12.45 -20.34
C LYS A 179 19.13 -13.02 -19.26
N SER A 180 19.55 -12.90 -17.99
CA SER A 180 18.71 -13.27 -16.86
C SER A 180 17.50 -12.34 -16.74
N ASP A 181 16.44 -12.80 -16.06
CA ASP A 181 15.23 -11.99 -15.85
C ASP A 181 15.54 -10.68 -15.14
N VAL A 182 16.38 -10.72 -14.09
CA VAL A 182 16.76 -9.51 -13.36
C VAL A 182 17.55 -8.55 -14.26
N GLU A 183 18.41 -9.05 -15.13
CA GLU A 183 19.13 -8.23 -16.09
C GLU A 183 18.19 -7.57 -17.09
N ARG A 184 17.22 -8.33 -17.61
CA ARG A 184 16.19 -7.81 -18.52
C ARG A 184 15.32 -6.76 -17.84
N PHE A 185 14.84 -7.04 -16.63
CA PHE A 185 14.04 -6.09 -15.87
C PHE A 185 14.79 -4.78 -15.67
N THR A 186 16.03 -4.84 -15.19
CA THR A 186 16.80 -3.65 -14.84
C THR A 186 17.30 -2.86 -16.06
N THR A 187 17.57 -3.52 -17.20
CA THR A 187 18.16 -2.86 -18.38
C THR A 187 17.19 -2.64 -19.53
N GLN A 188 16.10 -3.38 -19.61
CA GLN A 188 15.09 -3.24 -20.66
C GLN A 188 13.81 -2.64 -20.10
N THR A 189 13.08 -3.34 -19.23
CA THR A 189 11.80 -2.87 -18.70
C THR A 189 11.90 -1.48 -18.05
N MET A 190 12.92 -1.27 -17.21
CA MET A 190 13.11 0.03 -16.57
C MET A 190 13.54 1.13 -17.55
N THR A 191 14.23 0.77 -18.63
CA THR A 191 14.56 1.71 -19.71
C THR A 191 13.31 2.09 -20.50
N ASP A 192 12.45 1.14 -20.84
CA ASP A 192 11.20 1.39 -21.56
C ASP A 192 10.25 2.28 -20.74
N ILE A 193 10.16 2.04 -19.42
CA ILE A 193 9.41 2.91 -18.51
C ILE A 193 9.95 4.33 -18.55
N LYS A 194 11.27 4.52 -18.44
CA LYS A 194 11.89 5.86 -18.49
C LYS A 194 11.63 6.56 -19.82
N GLN A 195 11.79 5.86 -20.93
CA GLN A 195 11.51 6.40 -22.27
C GLN A 195 10.02 6.78 -22.42
N THR A 196 9.12 5.95 -21.90
CA THR A 196 7.69 6.25 -21.87
C THR A 196 7.42 7.54 -21.10
N ILE A 197 8.00 7.71 -19.91
CA ILE A 197 7.86 8.93 -19.10
C ILE A 197 8.41 10.15 -19.87
N GLN A 198 9.58 10.03 -20.47
CA GLN A 198 10.24 11.11 -21.20
C GLN A 198 9.51 11.51 -22.49
N SER A 199 8.71 10.61 -23.06
CA SER A 199 7.86 10.89 -24.22
C SER A 199 6.61 11.70 -23.90
N LEU A 200 6.25 11.82 -22.62
CA LEU A 200 5.08 12.59 -22.19
C LEU A 200 5.37 14.10 -22.29
N PRO A 201 4.33 14.94 -22.44
CA PRO A 201 4.48 16.37 -22.39
C PRO A 201 5.23 16.84 -21.13
N ALA A 202 6.12 17.80 -21.27
CA ALA A 202 6.91 18.33 -20.15
C ALA A 202 6.00 18.78 -19.00
N GLY A 203 6.36 18.41 -17.77
CA GLY A 203 5.59 18.71 -16.57
C GLY A 203 4.39 17.81 -16.31
N THR A 204 4.15 16.78 -17.13
CA THR A 204 3.11 15.78 -16.84
C THR A 204 3.42 15.06 -15.53
N PRO A 205 2.55 15.11 -14.51
CA PRO A 205 2.75 14.34 -13.29
C PRO A 205 2.65 12.85 -13.57
N VAL A 206 3.65 12.09 -13.12
CA VAL A 206 3.69 10.61 -13.31
C VAL A 206 3.91 9.93 -11.98
N TYR A 207 3.08 8.95 -11.72
CA TYR A 207 3.16 8.07 -10.55
C TYR A 207 3.29 6.62 -10.99
N GLY A 208 3.86 5.80 -10.13
CA GLY A 208 3.98 4.37 -10.34
C GLY A 208 3.23 3.58 -9.29
N LEU A 209 2.72 2.43 -9.69
CA LEU A 209 2.13 1.42 -8.81
C LEU A 209 2.62 0.06 -9.23
N SER A 210 3.44 -0.61 -8.39
CA SER A 210 3.72 -2.03 -8.55
C SER A 210 2.64 -2.84 -7.85
N MET A 211 2.05 -3.77 -8.59
CA MET A 211 0.91 -4.57 -8.14
C MET A 211 1.31 -5.83 -7.35
N GLY A 212 2.61 -5.95 -7.02
CA GLY A 212 3.16 -7.09 -6.32
C GLY A 212 3.70 -8.16 -7.26
N ASP A 213 4.12 -9.27 -6.66
CA ASP A 213 4.87 -10.32 -7.33
C ASP A 213 6.09 -9.77 -8.08
N ASP A 214 6.77 -8.82 -7.45
CA ASP A 214 7.96 -8.19 -8.01
C ASP A 214 9.09 -9.21 -8.19
N VAL A 215 9.14 -10.23 -7.32
CA VAL A 215 10.15 -11.29 -7.33
C VAL A 215 9.53 -12.68 -7.30
N GLN A 216 10.26 -13.63 -7.87
CA GLN A 216 10.00 -15.05 -7.77
C GLN A 216 11.16 -15.75 -7.10
N TYR A 217 10.97 -16.24 -5.87
CA TYR A 217 12.02 -16.94 -5.13
C TYR A 217 12.06 -18.43 -5.44
N TYR A 218 12.97 -18.84 -6.30
CA TYR A 218 13.30 -20.25 -6.50
C TYR A 218 14.38 -20.67 -5.53
N GLY A 219 14.09 -21.69 -4.72
CA GLY A 219 15.04 -22.22 -3.74
C GLY A 219 15.15 -21.43 -2.44
N GLY A 220 14.34 -20.40 -2.23
CA GLY A 220 14.26 -19.65 -0.99
C GLY A 220 14.53 -18.15 -1.15
N TYR A 221 14.40 -17.42 -0.03
CA TYR A 221 14.59 -15.96 0.00
C TYR A 221 15.94 -15.52 -0.56
N ASN A 222 15.92 -14.56 -1.46
CA ASN A 222 17.09 -14.00 -2.09
C ASN A 222 17.18 -12.48 -1.86
N ALA A 223 17.88 -12.09 -0.81
CA ALA A 223 18.07 -10.69 -0.44
C ALA A 223 18.81 -9.85 -1.49
N LYS A 224 19.64 -10.46 -2.34
CA LYS A 224 20.33 -9.76 -3.42
C LYS A 224 19.34 -9.39 -4.52
N LEU A 225 18.52 -10.36 -4.93
CA LEU A 225 17.50 -10.16 -5.95
C LEU A 225 16.51 -9.07 -5.52
N GLU A 226 15.96 -9.19 -4.31
CA GLU A 226 15.00 -8.20 -3.78
C GLU A 226 15.61 -6.79 -3.77
N ARG A 227 16.85 -6.63 -3.32
CA ARG A 227 17.51 -5.32 -3.38
C ARG A 227 17.72 -4.81 -4.81
N GLN A 228 18.06 -5.67 -5.76
CA GLN A 228 18.22 -5.26 -7.17
C GLN A 228 16.91 -4.74 -7.75
N ILE A 229 15.80 -5.45 -7.52
CA ILE A 229 14.48 -5.02 -7.97
C ILE A 229 14.05 -3.73 -7.25
N ARG A 230 14.22 -3.67 -5.92
CA ARG A 230 13.94 -2.47 -5.13
C ARG A 230 14.70 -1.25 -5.65
N GLN A 231 15.98 -1.40 -5.97
CA GLN A 231 16.81 -0.33 -6.54
C GLN A 231 16.35 0.06 -7.94
N ALA A 232 16.01 -0.91 -8.79
CA ALA A 232 15.50 -0.65 -10.13
C ALA A 232 14.20 0.16 -10.08
N LEU A 233 13.23 -0.26 -9.28
CA LEU A 233 11.97 0.44 -9.06
C LEU A 233 12.20 1.85 -8.50
N GLY A 234 13.07 1.98 -7.50
CA GLY A 234 13.41 3.26 -6.88
C GLY A 234 14.13 4.24 -7.82
N SER A 235 14.87 3.72 -8.81
CA SER A 235 15.56 4.52 -9.83
C SER A 235 14.64 5.00 -10.96
N SER A 236 13.38 4.58 -10.98
CA SER A 236 12.39 5.08 -11.93
C SER A 236 12.21 6.59 -11.75
N GLU A 237 11.84 7.31 -12.79
CA GLU A 237 11.61 8.75 -12.71
C GLU A 237 10.26 9.12 -12.10
N MET A 238 9.49 8.13 -11.66
CA MET A 238 8.17 8.26 -11.02
C MET A 238 8.20 7.98 -9.53
N ARG A 239 7.33 8.63 -8.76
CA ARG A 239 7.08 8.26 -7.37
C ARG A 239 6.23 6.99 -7.34
N LEU A 240 6.76 5.91 -6.77
CA LEU A 240 6.21 4.57 -6.92
C LEU A 240 5.74 4.01 -5.58
N PHE A 241 4.48 3.58 -5.57
CA PHE A 241 3.91 2.75 -4.50
C PHE A 241 4.08 1.27 -4.86
N SER A 242 4.30 0.43 -3.86
CA SER A 242 4.39 -1.02 -4.06
C SER A 242 3.35 -1.73 -3.21
N VAL A 243 2.65 -2.67 -3.81
CA VAL A 243 1.76 -3.61 -3.16
C VAL A 243 2.47 -4.95 -3.05
N ILE A 244 2.22 -5.71 -2.00
CA ILE A 244 2.83 -7.02 -1.83
C ILE A 244 2.02 -8.08 -2.57
N GLY A 245 2.68 -8.98 -3.30
CA GLY A 245 2.07 -10.13 -3.95
C GLY A 245 2.28 -11.44 -3.18
N ASN A 246 1.74 -12.53 -3.71
CA ASN A 246 1.87 -13.84 -3.07
C ASN A 246 3.28 -14.43 -3.25
N HIS A 247 3.94 -14.19 -4.38
CA HIS A 247 5.33 -14.63 -4.59
C HIS A 247 6.33 -13.86 -3.74
N ASP A 248 6.07 -12.61 -3.42
CA ASP A 248 6.90 -11.80 -2.51
C ASP A 248 6.87 -12.36 -1.07
N GLN A 249 5.77 -12.98 -0.67
CA GLN A 249 5.57 -13.56 0.68
C GLN A 249 5.91 -15.06 0.73
N ASP A 250 5.58 -15.80 -0.32
CA ASP A 250 5.77 -17.25 -0.48
C ASP A 250 5.32 -18.07 0.77
N GLY A 251 4.22 -17.67 1.39
CA GLY A 251 3.67 -18.29 2.59
C GLY A 251 4.55 -18.21 3.84
N LYS A 252 5.58 -17.37 3.83
CA LYS A 252 6.56 -17.30 4.92
C LYS A 252 6.56 -15.92 5.57
N ALA A 253 6.28 -15.88 6.86
CA ALA A 253 6.32 -14.65 7.66
C ALA A 253 7.67 -13.91 7.59
N LEU A 254 8.76 -14.63 7.33
CA LEU A 254 10.08 -14.01 7.13
C LEU A 254 10.11 -13.18 5.85
N TYR A 255 9.60 -13.70 4.72
CA TYR A 255 9.63 -13.02 3.43
C TYR A 255 8.76 -11.77 3.47
N ARG A 256 7.55 -11.87 4.00
CA ARG A 256 6.69 -10.72 4.25
C ARG A 256 7.42 -9.64 5.06
N ARG A 257 8.11 -10.03 6.16
CA ARG A 257 8.87 -9.07 6.97
C ARG A 257 10.00 -8.40 6.20
N LYS A 258 10.68 -9.14 5.33
CA LYS A 258 11.76 -8.59 4.49
C LYS A 258 11.21 -7.64 3.44
N TRP A 259 10.11 -7.98 2.82
CA TRP A 259 9.40 -7.08 1.92
C TRP A 259 8.99 -5.78 2.64
N GLU A 260 8.37 -5.89 3.82
CA GLU A 260 7.97 -4.73 4.63
C GLU A 260 9.17 -3.85 5.04
N GLU A 261 10.35 -4.42 5.28
CA GLU A 261 11.58 -3.65 5.55
C GLU A 261 12.01 -2.81 4.33
N ASN A 262 11.69 -3.23 3.13
CA ASN A 262 12.04 -2.56 1.88
C ASN A 262 10.96 -1.58 1.38
N PHE A 263 9.69 -1.93 1.55
CA PHE A 263 8.57 -1.22 0.93
C PHE A 263 7.56 -0.63 1.93
N GLY A 264 7.58 -1.05 3.19
CA GLY A 264 6.71 -0.52 4.24
C GLY A 264 5.43 -1.33 4.47
N PRO A 265 4.32 -0.67 4.86
CA PRO A 265 3.07 -1.35 5.19
C PRO A 265 2.45 -2.02 3.97
N THR A 266 1.84 -3.20 4.18
CA THR A 266 1.19 -3.98 3.12
C THR A 266 -0.20 -3.48 2.78
N ASP A 267 -0.83 -2.76 3.72
CA ASP A 267 -2.19 -2.25 3.60
C ASP A 267 -2.17 -0.74 3.84
N PHE A 268 -2.53 0.04 2.84
CA PHE A 268 -2.45 1.51 2.89
C PHE A 268 -3.38 2.16 1.88
N SER A 269 -3.50 3.48 1.96
CA SER A 269 -4.22 4.26 0.97
C SER A 269 -3.50 5.57 0.66
N PHE A 270 -3.84 6.18 -0.47
CA PHE A 270 -3.35 7.49 -0.88
C PHE A 270 -4.31 8.15 -1.85
N ASP A 271 -4.23 9.46 -1.96
CA ASP A 271 -5.04 10.24 -2.89
C ASP A 271 -4.16 10.82 -4.01
N ARG A 272 -4.64 10.76 -5.25
CA ARG A 272 -4.10 11.52 -6.39
C ARG A 272 -5.25 12.11 -7.20
N GLY A 273 -5.18 13.41 -7.48
CA GLY A 273 -6.31 14.09 -8.09
C GLY A 273 -7.60 13.85 -7.29
N ASP A 274 -8.65 13.44 -7.98
CA ASP A 274 -9.96 13.11 -7.37
C ASP A 274 -10.10 11.61 -7.04
N VAL A 275 -9.02 10.83 -7.12
CA VAL A 275 -9.05 9.39 -6.91
C VAL A 275 -8.44 9.02 -5.57
N HIS A 276 -9.19 8.23 -4.79
CA HIS A 276 -8.69 7.57 -3.58
C HIS A 276 -8.28 6.13 -3.92
N TYR A 277 -6.99 5.82 -3.75
CA TYR A 277 -6.42 4.51 -3.98
C TYR A 277 -6.36 3.75 -2.67
N VAL A 278 -6.83 2.50 -2.69
CA VAL A 278 -6.74 1.58 -1.55
C VAL A 278 -5.98 0.34 -1.97
N CYS A 279 -4.87 0.09 -1.30
CA CYS A 279 -4.00 -1.06 -1.51
C CYS A 279 -4.14 -2.00 -0.32
N ILE A 280 -4.45 -3.25 -0.56
CA ILE A 280 -4.67 -4.27 0.46
C ILE A 280 -3.93 -5.56 0.10
N ASN A 281 -3.30 -6.15 1.11
CA ASN A 281 -2.77 -7.50 1.01
C ASN A 281 -3.91 -8.49 1.25
N ASN A 282 -4.43 -9.08 0.17
CA ASN A 282 -5.48 -10.08 0.23
C ASN A 282 -4.95 -11.53 0.06
N CYS A 283 -3.62 -11.70 0.15
CA CYS A 283 -2.99 -13.01 0.03
C CYS A 283 -2.90 -13.68 1.40
N PHE A 284 -3.62 -14.78 1.54
CA PHE A 284 -3.58 -15.65 2.71
C PHE A 284 -2.96 -16.98 2.35
N PHE A 285 -2.24 -17.57 3.28
CA PHE A 285 -1.60 -18.86 3.09
C PHE A 285 -2.14 -19.88 4.09
N HIS A 286 -2.59 -21.02 3.59
CA HIS A 286 -2.97 -22.16 4.41
C HIS A 286 -2.16 -23.39 4.00
N ARG A 287 -1.46 -24.00 4.94
CA ARG A 287 -0.59 -25.17 4.68
C ARG A 287 0.43 -24.96 3.53
N GLY A 288 0.96 -23.74 3.41
CA GLY A 288 1.94 -23.41 2.38
C GLY A 288 1.36 -23.13 0.98
N MET A 289 0.05 -23.18 0.82
CA MET A 289 -0.61 -22.78 -0.42
C MET A 289 -1.23 -21.40 -0.30
N SER A 290 -1.15 -20.63 -1.38
CA SER A 290 -1.80 -19.31 -1.46
C SER A 290 -3.32 -19.48 -1.55
N TYR A 291 -4.04 -18.70 -0.76
CA TYR A 291 -5.48 -18.54 -0.88
C TYR A 291 -5.80 -17.06 -1.06
N TYR A 292 -6.70 -16.82 -1.97
CA TYR A 292 -7.33 -15.51 -2.13
C TYR A 292 -8.72 -15.62 -1.50
N SER A 293 -8.89 -15.10 -0.30
CA SER A 293 -10.20 -15.04 0.33
C SER A 293 -10.78 -13.66 0.11
N PRO A 294 -11.89 -13.52 -0.62
CA PRO A 294 -12.55 -12.23 -0.79
C PRO A 294 -13.39 -11.83 0.42
N GLY A 295 -13.26 -12.47 1.56
CA GLY A 295 -14.22 -12.18 2.61
C GLY A 295 -14.00 -12.78 3.99
N GLU A 296 -12.80 -12.99 4.45
CA GLU A 296 -12.57 -13.25 5.88
C GLU A 296 -12.00 -12.03 6.59
#